data_4a91a181b9ae7c30f80ca8cab53aaed5
#
_entry.id   4a91a181b9ae7c30f80ca8cab53aaed5
#
_cell.length_a   1.000
_cell.length_b   1.000
_cell.length_c   1.000
_cell.angle_alpha   90.00
_cell.angle_beta   90.00
_cell.angle_gamma   90.00
#
_symmetry.space_group_name_H-M   'P 1'
#
loop_
_entity.id
_entity.type
_entity.pdbx_description
1 polymer ?
#
loop_
_entity_poly.entity_id
_entity_poly.type
_entity_poly.pdbx_seq_one_letter_code
_entity_poly.pdbx_strand_id
1 'polypeptide(L)'
;LIDNYVDESVLLMLSKRQPGVTATIYTQRITSQLRLDLDRHKDQYPPVDVWTCKFSHDRFLIVDETDVYHIGASLKDLGKKMFAFSKLDIPATVITDLFFTTFAQSKVE
;
A
#
# COMPACT_ATOMS: atom_id res chain seq x y z
N LEU A 1 0.40 -3.03 0.53
CA LEU A 1 -0.70 -2.13 0.92
C LEU A 1 -1.61 -1.89 -0.28
N ILE A 2 -2.89 -2.08 -0.07
CA ILE A 2 -3.94 -1.77 -1.03
C ILE A 2 -4.74 -0.61 -0.44
N ASP A 3 -4.59 0.58 -1.00
CA ASP A 3 -5.23 1.80 -0.46
C ASP A 3 -5.35 2.84 -1.58
N ASN A 4 -6.56 3.30 -1.85
CA ASN A 4 -6.81 4.26 -2.95
C ASN A 4 -6.39 5.69 -2.62
N TYR A 5 -6.04 5.98 -1.37
CA TYR A 5 -5.70 7.33 -0.92
C TYR A 5 -4.34 7.34 -0.23
N VAL A 6 -3.27 7.38 -1.03
CA VAL A 6 -1.89 7.35 -0.53
C VAL A 6 -1.27 8.73 -0.68
N ASP A 7 -0.58 9.18 0.38
CA ASP A 7 0.18 10.42 0.37
C ASP A 7 1.56 10.22 1.02
N GLU A 8 2.31 11.31 1.19
CA GLU A 8 3.64 11.28 1.79
C GLU A 8 3.67 10.64 3.18
N SER A 9 2.60 10.79 3.98
CA SER A 9 2.57 10.21 5.33
C SER A 9 2.67 8.69 5.32
N VAL A 10 2.13 8.04 4.29
CA VAL A 10 2.25 6.59 4.11
C VAL A 10 3.69 6.21 3.79
N LEU A 11 4.35 6.96 2.91
CA LEU A 11 5.76 6.73 2.59
C LEU A 11 6.65 6.93 3.82
N LEU A 12 6.33 7.91 4.65
CA LEU A 12 7.06 8.15 5.89
C LEU A 12 6.91 6.97 6.87
N MET A 13 5.71 6.41 6.99
CA MET A 13 5.51 5.19 7.78
C MET A 13 6.34 4.03 7.23
N LEU A 14 6.37 3.85 5.92
CA LEU A 14 7.13 2.78 5.28
C LEU A 14 8.64 2.98 5.37
N SER A 15 9.11 4.21 5.56
CA SER A 15 10.54 4.50 5.77
C SER A 15 11.08 3.85 7.04
N LYS A 16 10.21 3.46 7.96
CA LYS A 16 10.56 2.81 9.23
C LYS A 16 10.70 1.29 9.12
N ARG A 17 10.56 0.73 7.90
CA ARG A 17 10.76 -0.71 7.69
C ARG A 17 12.14 -1.14 8.13
N GLN A 18 12.22 -2.39 8.61
CA GLN A 18 13.51 -3.02 8.87
C GLN A 18 14.30 -3.22 7.58
N PRO A 19 15.65 -3.22 7.63
CA PRO A 19 16.47 -3.50 6.46
C PRO A 19 16.07 -4.80 5.79
N GLY A 20 16.00 -4.80 4.45
CA GLY A 20 15.63 -5.97 3.67
C GLY A 20 14.12 -6.18 3.48
N VAL A 21 13.29 -5.41 4.18
CA VAL A 21 11.83 -5.49 3.99
C VAL A 21 11.44 -4.66 2.77
N THR A 22 10.83 -5.31 1.78
CA THR A 22 10.29 -4.62 0.60
C THR A 22 8.88 -4.12 0.86
N ALA A 23 8.46 -3.10 0.12
CA ALA A 23 7.11 -2.55 0.22
C ALA A 23 6.53 -2.35 -1.17
N THR A 24 5.26 -2.69 -1.32
CA THR A 24 4.49 -2.49 -2.55
C THR A 24 3.15 -1.85 -2.20
N ILE A 25 2.75 -0.86 -2.98
CA ILE A 25 1.48 -0.16 -2.83
C ILE A 25 0.65 -0.38 -4.10
N TYR A 26 -0.61 -0.71 -3.91
CA TYR A 26 -1.62 -0.71 -4.97
C TYR A 26 -2.61 0.41 -4.67
N THR A 27 -2.71 1.38 -5.57
CA THR A 27 -3.55 2.57 -5.38
C THR A 27 -4.28 2.92 -6.66
N GLN A 28 -5.42 3.57 -6.54
CA GLN A 28 -6.25 3.89 -7.68
C GLN A 28 -5.63 4.99 -8.56
N ARG A 29 -5.00 5.97 -7.94
CA ARG A 29 -4.54 7.16 -8.64
C ARG A 29 -3.17 7.62 -8.15
N ILE A 30 -2.30 7.90 -9.11
CA ILE A 30 -0.98 8.47 -8.83
C ILE A 30 -1.06 9.96 -9.15
N THR A 31 -1.05 10.78 -8.11
CA THR A 31 -0.98 12.23 -8.26
C THR A 31 0.44 12.66 -8.61
N SER A 32 0.59 13.85 -9.21
CA SER A 32 1.92 14.42 -9.46
C SER A 32 2.70 14.64 -8.16
N GLN A 33 2.02 14.98 -7.08
CA GLN A 33 2.64 15.12 -5.77
C GLN A 33 3.15 13.79 -5.24
N LEU A 34 2.37 12.72 -5.34
CA LEU A 34 2.81 11.39 -4.92
C LEU A 34 4.02 10.92 -5.73
N ARG A 35 4.04 11.16 -7.03
CA ARG A 35 5.18 10.82 -7.88
C ARG A 35 6.45 11.55 -7.44
N LEU A 36 6.33 12.82 -7.10
CA LEU A 36 7.44 13.61 -6.58
C LEU A 36 7.93 13.08 -5.22
N ASP A 37 6.99 12.73 -4.34
CA ASP A 37 7.30 12.17 -3.03
C ASP A 37 8.00 10.81 -3.14
N LEU A 38 7.58 9.98 -4.09
CA LEU A 38 8.24 8.70 -4.38
C LEU A 38 9.69 8.90 -4.85
N ASP A 39 9.93 9.88 -5.72
CA ASP A 39 11.29 10.21 -6.18
C ASP A 39 12.18 10.66 -5.02
N ARG A 40 11.67 11.46 -4.10
CA ARG A 40 12.40 11.87 -2.90
C ARG A 40 12.66 10.70 -1.96
N HIS A 41 11.68 9.82 -1.81
CA HIS A 41 11.78 8.66 -0.93
C HIS A 41 12.93 7.74 -1.35
N LYS A 42 13.05 7.44 -2.64
CA LYS A 42 14.10 6.53 -3.14
C LYS A 42 15.51 7.10 -3.00
N ASP A 43 15.65 8.41 -2.83
CA ASP A 43 16.96 9.03 -2.60
C ASP A 43 17.50 8.76 -1.20
N GLN A 44 16.63 8.45 -0.22
CA GLN A 44 17.00 8.26 1.19
C GLN A 44 16.70 6.86 1.71
N TYR A 45 15.78 6.15 1.10
CA TYR A 45 15.28 4.86 1.57
C TYR A 45 15.19 3.87 0.43
N PRO A 46 15.14 2.55 0.71
CA PRO A 46 14.83 1.57 -0.32
C PRO A 46 13.52 1.93 -1.04
N PRO A 47 13.46 1.78 -2.36
CA PRO A 47 12.29 2.20 -3.12
C PRO A 47 11.03 1.42 -2.75
N VAL A 48 9.87 2.07 -2.89
CA VAL A 48 8.55 1.47 -2.76
C VAL A 48 8.01 1.25 -4.16
N ASP A 49 7.61 0.03 -4.47
CA ASP A 49 6.95 -0.29 -5.74
C ASP A 49 5.49 0.14 -5.68
N VAL A 50 5.03 0.86 -6.68
CA VAL A 50 3.65 1.36 -6.74
C VAL A 50 2.98 0.89 -8.03
N TRP A 51 1.78 0.34 -7.89
CA TRP A 51 0.94 -0.11 -8.99
C TRP A 51 -0.39 0.61 -8.96
N THR A 52 -0.94 0.89 -10.13
CA THR A 52 -2.32 1.37 -10.22
C THR A 52 -3.29 0.21 -10.16
N CYS A 53 -4.40 0.42 -9.44
CA CYS A 53 -5.45 -0.57 -9.27
C CYS A 53 -6.79 0.14 -9.13
N LYS A 54 -7.77 -0.18 -10.01
CA LYS A 54 -9.04 0.56 -10.06
C LYS A 54 -10.21 -0.10 -9.34
N PHE A 55 -10.09 -1.35 -8.94
CA PHE A 55 -11.26 -2.16 -8.59
C PHE A 55 -11.35 -2.51 -7.10
N SER A 56 -10.50 -1.93 -6.27
CA SER A 56 -10.61 -2.16 -4.83
C SER A 56 -11.45 -1.07 -4.18
N HIS A 57 -12.46 -1.49 -3.43
CA HIS A 57 -13.24 -0.60 -2.56
C HIS A 57 -12.72 -0.59 -1.14
N ASP A 58 -12.07 -1.65 -0.72
CA ASP A 58 -11.54 -1.82 0.61
C ASP A 58 -10.02 -1.63 0.64
N ARG A 59 -9.50 -1.48 1.83
CA ARG A 59 -8.08 -1.32 2.08
C ARG A 59 -7.58 -2.55 2.81
N PHE A 60 -6.41 -3.02 2.38
CA PHE A 60 -5.78 -4.19 2.96
C PHE A 60 -4.29 -3.95 3.17
N LEU A 61 -3.78 -4.44 4.28
CA LEU A 61 -2.34 -4.55 4.50
C LEU A 61 -1.98 -6.03 4.57
N ILE A 62 -1.07 -6.46 3.72
CA ILE A 62 -0.57 -7.83 3.70
C ILE A 62 0.88 -7.80 4.15
N VAL A 63 1.18 -8.54 5.20
CA VAL A 63 2.51 -8.60 5.81
C VAL A 63 3.12 -9.98 5.57
N ASP A 64 4.33 -9.99 5.03
CA ASP A 64 5.12 -11.20 4.76
C ASP A 64 4.38 -12.23 3.88
N GLU A 65 3.52 -11.74 3.00
CA GLU A 65 2.70 -12.56 2.10
C GLU A 65 1.80 -13.57 2.82
N THR A 66 1.59 -13.38 4.12
CA THR A 66 0.88 -14.32 4.98
C THR A 66 -0.27 -13.68 5.75
N ASP A 67 0.02 -12.59 6.47
CA ASP A 67 -0.95 -11.95 7.34
C ASP A 67 -1.73 -10.88 6.58
N VAL A 68 -3.05 -10.97 6.61
CA VAL A 68 -3.96 -10.04 5.92
C VAL A 68 -4.75 -9.24 6.93
N TYR A 69 -4.66 -7.92 6.83
CA TYR A 69 -5.43 -6.99 7.66
C TYR A 69 -6.38 -6.17 6.79
N HIS A 70 -7.64 -6.11 7.20
CA HIS A 70 -8.61 -5.17 6.66
C HIS A 70 -8.52 -3.88 7.46
N ILE A 71 -8.42 -2.74 6.77
CA ILE A 71 -8.24 -1.43 7.40
C ILE A 71 -9.49 -0.59 7.16
N GLY A 72 -10.07 -0.03 8.23
CA GLY A 72 -11.33 0.70 8.17
C GLY A 72 -11.27 2.09 7.56
N ALA A 73 -10.07 2.66 7.38
CA ALA A 73 -9.85 3.96 6.73
C ALA A 73 -8.51 3.95 6.01
N SER A 74 -8.23 4.98 5.22
CA SER A 74 -6.93 5.12 4.57
C SER A 74 -5.81 5.20 5.59
N LEU A 75 -4.69 4.54 5.32
CA LEU A 75 -3.55 4.50 6.23
C LEU A 75 -2.97 5.90 6.49
N LYS A 76 -3.13 6.83 5.54
CA LYS A 76 -2.73 8.24 5.70
C LYS A 76 -3.42 8.93 6.88
N ASP A 77 -4.58 8.42 7.32
CA ASP A 77 -5.34 8.96 8.45
C ASP A 77 -4.91 8.37 9.79
N LEU A 78 -3.93 7.49 9.82
CA LEU A 78 -3.43 6.88 11.06
C LEU A 78 -2.92 7.97 12.02
N GLY A 79 -3.44 7.96 13.24
CA GLY A 79 -3.14 8.98 14.25
C GLY A 79 -3.94 10.28 14.13
N LYS A 80 -4.73 10.44 13.06
CA LYS A 80 -5.56 11.64 12.84
C LYS A 80 -7.04 11.40 13.08
N LYS A 81 -7.49 10.19 12.80
CA LYS A 81 -8.90 9.78 12.94
C LYS A 81 -8.98 8.46 13.65
N MET A 82 -10.08 8.24 14.35
CA MET A 82 -10.35 6.93 14.94
C MET A 82 -10.84 5.99 13.86
N PHE A 83 -10.14 4.88 13.68
CA PHE A 83 -10.60 3.78 12.85
C PHE A 83 -10.06 2.45 13.37
N ALA A 84 -10.69 1.38 12.96
CA ALA A 84 -10.29 0.03 13.36
C ALA A 84 -9.68 -0.72 12.19
N PHE A 85 -8.90 -1.73 12.51
CA PHE A 85 -8.48 -2.74 11.56
C PHE A 85 -8.66 -4.13 12.18
N SER A 86 -8.77 -5.14 11.34
CA SER A 86 -8.92 -6.51 11.80
C SER A 86 -8.05 -7.44 10.96
N LYS A 87 -7.49 -8.44 11.62
CA LYS A 87 -6.77 -9.51 10.93
C LYS A 87 -7.80 -10.50 10.38
N LEU A 88 -7.67 -10.82 9.09
CA LEU A 88 -8.54 -11.77 8.42
C LEU A 88 -7.91 -13.16 8.43
N ASP A 89 -8.73 -14.17 8.67
CA ASP A 89 -8.30 -15.57 8.61
C ASP A 89 -8.54 -16.14 7.22
N ILE A 90 -7.78 -15.59 6.25
CA ILE A 90 -7.80 -16.06 4.86
C ILE A 90 -6.36 -16.16 4.37
N PRO A 91 -6.07 -17.07 3.41
CA PRO A 91 -4.76 -17.07 2.75
C PRO A 91 -4.54 -15.75 2.00
N ALA A 92 -3.35 -15.17 2.13
CA ALA A 92 -3.00 -13.94 1.41
C ALA A 92 -3.09 -14.11 -0.11
N THR A 93 -2.87 -15.31 -0.62
CA THR A 93 -2.98 -15.63 -2.05
C THR A 93 -4.35 -15.36 -2.63
N VAL A 94 -5.41 -15.43 -1.83
CA VAL A 94 -6.77 -15.06 -2.27
C VAL A 94 -6.80 -13.62 -2.79
N ILE A 95 -6.08 -12.72 -2.13
CA ILE A 95 -6.02 -11.30 -2.53
C ILE A 95 -4.90 -11.07 -3.55
N THR A 96 -3.69 -11.57 -3.30
CA THR A 96 -2.53 -11.29 -4.14
C THR A 96 -2.71 -11.84 -5.55
N ASP A 97 -3.24 -13.05 -5.71
CA ASP A 97 -3.48 -13.62 -7.03
C ASP A 97 -4.52 -12.81 -7.81
N LEU A 98 -5.59 -12.39 -7.14
CA LEU A 98 -6.63 -11.57 -7.75
C LEU A 98 -6.07 -10.24 -8.24
N PHE A 99 -5.24 -9.58 -7.43
CA PHE A 99 -4.64 -8.30 -7.80
C PHE A 99 -3.66 -8.45 -8.96
N PHE A 100 -2.77 -9.42 -8.92
CA PHE A 100 -1.79 -9.62 -9.98
C PHE A 100 -2.42 -10.02 -11.31
N THR A 101 -3.47 -10.85 -11.29
CA THR A 101 -4.05 -11.40 -12.52
C THR A 101 -5.17 -10.53 -13.09
N THR A 102 -5.85 -9.74 -12.26
CA THR A 102 -7.10 -9.08 -12.66
C THR A 102 -7.09 -7.58 -12.47
N PHE A 103 -6.63 -7.06 -11.34
CA PHE A 103 -6.85 -5.68 -10.94
C PHE A 103 -5.66 -4.75 -11.11
N ALA A 104 -4.45 -5.22 -10.93
CA ALA A 104 -3.26 -4.38 -11.08
C ALA A 104 -3.04 -4.04 -12.56
N GLN A 105 -2.93 -2.78 -12.90
CA GLN A 105 -2.90 -2.31 -14.28
C GLN A 105 -1.52 -1.94 -14.76
N SER A 106 -0.78 -1.13 -14.01
CA SER A 106 0.55 -0.71 -14.42
C SER A 106 1.41 -0.34 -13.22
N LYS A 107 2.69 -0.65 -13.33
CA LYS A 107 3.68 -0.25 -12.33
C LYS A 107 4.17 1.16 -12.62
N VAL A 108 4.29 1.96 -11.58
CA VAL A 108 4.90 3.28 -11.64
C VAL A 108 6.42 3.13 -11.63
N GLU A 109 7.06 3.70 -12.62
CA GLU A 109 8.53 3.69 -12.77
C GLU A 109 9.17 4.98 -12.24
#